data_5aa9c2d0ded9d7be2311bfd4bfcf35bb
#
_entry.id   5aa9c2d0ded9d7be2311bfd4bfcf35bb
#
_cell.length_a   1.000
_cell.length_b   1.000
_cell.length_c   1.000
_cell.angle_alpha   90.00
_cell.angle_beta   90.00
_cell.angle_gamma   90.00
#
_symmetry.space_group_name_H-M   'P 1'
#
loop_
_entity.id
_entity.type
_entity.pdbx_description
1 polymer ?
#
loop_
_entity_poly.entity_id
_entity_poly.type
_entity_poly.pdbx_seq_one_letter_code
_entity_poly.pdbx_strand_id
1 'polypeptide(L)'
;HGIRGQKVIVAPRKFLTWEEIDKRAFGKYTNHIRFLALHGLRWSEAVALTDDDIRDGRIHVTKSVHGQTKSRAGVRVVPLVSEFKPFPTTRRPLRKVLTPHGITIHSLRHTYAYLLKSKGVHVTTAQRLLGHSDPKITLAIYTQVLDTEIDETGEMLRSFIGNEKAVIAHKVA
;
A
#
# COMPACT_ATOMS: atom_id res chain seq x y z
N HIS A 1 -9.83 40.70 -10.40
CA HIS A 1 -8.55 40.00 -10.63
C HIS A 1 -8.75 38.54 -10.34
N GLY A 2 -8.95 37.74 -11.41
CA GLY A 2 -9.08 36.28 -11.30
C GLY A 2 -7.73 35.65 -10.98
N ILE A 3 -7.63 34.96 -9.84
CA ILE A 3 -6.53 34.08 -9.55
C ILE A 3 -6.66 32.88 -10.49
N ARG A 4 -5.84 32.84 -11.54
CA ARG A 4 -5.70 31.65 -12.39
C ARG A 4 -5.13 30.55 -11.51
N GLY A 5 -5.95 29.54 -11.20
CA GLY A 5 -5.48 28.35 -10.53
C GLY A 5 -4.34 27.73 -11.34
N GLN A 6 -3.15 27.69 -10.78
CA GLN A 6 -2.05 26.93 -11.34
C GLN A 6 -2.49 25.48 -11.43
N LYS A 7 -2.58 24.94 -12.64
CA LYS A 7 -2.70 23.49 -12.83
C LYS A 7 -1.46 22.86 -12.21
N VAL A 8 -1.64 22.21 -11.08
CA VAL A 8 -0.59 21.37 -10.50
C VAL A 8 -0.36 20.24 -11.50
N ILE A 9 0.78 20.27 -12.17
CA ILE A 9 1.20 19.17 -13.05
C ILE A 9 1.61 18.04 -12.11
N VAL A 10 0.68 17.12 -11.88
CA VAL A 10 0.97 15.90 -11.12
C VAL A 10 1.87 15.03 -11.98
N ALA A 11 3.07 14.74 -11.52
CA ALA A 11 3.97 13.81 -12.20
C ALA A 11 3.28 12.46 -12.40
N PRO A 12 3.45 11.80 -13.57
CA PRO A 12 2.80 10.52 -13.84
C PRO A 12 3.22 9.49 -12.77
N ARG A 13 2.25 8.69 -12.29
CA ARG A 13 2.51 7.61 -11.34
C ARG A 13 3.51 6.60 -11.90
N LYS A 14 4.50 6.26 -11.10
CA LYS A 14 5.48 5.21 -11.41
C LYS A 14 5.11 3.84 -10.81
N PHE A 15 3.85 3.63 -10.47
CA PHE A 15 3.31 2.39 -9.93
C PHE A 15 1.90 2.14 -10.45
N LEU A 16 1.46 0.90 -10.39
CA LEU A 16 0.08 0.50 -10.70
C LEU A 16 -0.74 0.39 -9.41
N THR A 17 -2.03 0.68 -9.49
CA THR A 17 -2.96 0.41 -8.38
C THR A 17 -3.19 -1.09 -8.24
N TRP A 18 -3.77 -1.54 -7.12
CA TRP A 18 -4.14 -2.93 -6.96
C TRP A 18 -5.08 -3.41 -8.06
N GLU A 19 -6.09 -2.63 -8.41
CA GLU A 19 -7.06 -2.95 -9.46
C GLU A 19 -6.40 -3.11 -10.83
N GLU A 20 -5.38 -2.32 -11.11
CA GLU A 20 -4.58 -2.42 -12.34
C GLU A 20 -3.68 -3.67 -12.33
N ILE A 21 -3.11 -4.03 -11.18
CA ILE A 21 -2.32 -5.28 -11.01
C ILE A 21 -3.22 -6.50 -11.15
N ASP A 22 -4.38 -6.50 -10.51
CA ASP A 22 -5.30 -7.64 -10.47
C ASP A 22 -5.82 -8.03 -11.86
N LYS A 23 -6.00 -7.05 -12.73
CA LYS A 23 -6.44 -7.24 -14.12
C LYS A 23 -5.35 -7.77 -15.06
N ARG A 24 -4.09 -7.82 -14.63
CA ARG A 24 -2.95 -8.22 -15.46
C ARG A 24 -2.49 -9.63 -15.17
N ALA A 25 -1.96 -10.29 -16.19
CA ALA A 25 -1.29 -11.56 -16.07
C ALA A 25 0.24 -11.38 -16.17
N PHE A 26 0.97 -12.03 -15.28
CA PHE A 26 2.42 -12.00 -15.22
C PHE A 26 3.02 -13.41 -15.37
N GLY A 27 2.33 -14.25 -16.18
CA GLY A 27 2.70 -15.63 -16.36
C GLY A 27 2.75 -16.41 -15.04
N LYS A 28 3.71 -17.29 -14.89
CA LYS A 28 3.89 -18.09 -13.66
C LYS A 28 4.21 -17.29 -12.41
N TYR A 29 4.54 -16.00 -12.54
CA TYR A 29 4.86 -15.09 -11.42
C TYR A 29 3.68 -14.22 -10.98
N THR A 30 2.50 -14.41 -11.53
CA THR A 30 1.29 -13.64 -11.18
C THR A 30 1.02 -13.67 -9.67
N ASN A 31 1.10 -14.84 -9.05
CA ASN A 31 0.91 -14.98 -7.60
C ASN A 31 1.96 -14.18 -6.81
N HIS A 32 3.24 -14.26 -7.16
CA HIS A 32 4.33 -13.55 -6.48
C HIS A 32 4.18 -12.03 -6.60
N ILE A 33 3.78 -11.53 -7.76
CA ILE A 33 3.59 -10.10 -7.99
C ILE A 33 2.39 -9.59 -7.20
N ARG A 34 1.27 -10.30 -7.22
CA ARG A 34 0.09 -9.99 -6.40
C ARG A 34 0.41 -10.03 -4.91
N PHE A 35 1.18 -11.02 -4.48
CA PHE A 35 1.61 -11.13 -3.09
C PHE A 35 2.40 -9.91 -2.64
N LEU A 36 3.39 -9.44 -3.42
CA LEU A 36 4.15 -8.23 -3.12
C LEU A 36 3.28 -6.98 -3.09
N ALA A 37 2.33 -6.85 -4.02
CA ALA A 37 1.41 -5.71 -4.08
C ALA A 37 0.41 -5.67 -2.92
N LEU A 38 0.07 -6.82 -2.34
CA LEU A 38 -0.90 -6.95 -1.24
C LEU A 38 -0.28 -6.95 0.15
N HIS A 39 1.04 -7.10 0.26
CA HIS A 39 1.72 -7.20 1.57
C HIS A 39 2.87 -6.20 1.74
N GLY A 40 3.29 -5.53 0.67
CA GLY A 40 4.29 -4.46 0.72
C GLY A 40 5.68 -4.87 1.19
N LEU A 41 6.04 -6.14 1.11
CA LEU A 41 7.35 -6.63 1.53
C LEU A 41 8.47 -6.12 0.60
N ARG A 42 9.66 -5.91 1.17
CA ARG A 42 10.86 -5.75 0.35
C ARG A 42 11.22 -7.07 -0.30
N TRP A 43 11.87 -7.00 -1.47
CA TRP A 43 12.33 -8.20 -2.16
C TRP A 43 13.14 -9.13 -1.25
N SER A 44 14.10 -8.59 -0.52
CA SER A 44 14.97 -9.37 0.36
C SER A 44 14.22 -10.02 1.53
N GLU A 45 13.14 -9.42 1.99
CA GLU A 45 12.25 -9.98 3.00
C GLU A 45 11.40 -11.13 2.41
N ALA A 46 10.81 -10.90 1.24
CA ALA A 46 9.97 -11.89 0.55
C ALA A 46 10.74 -13.16 0.19
N VAL A 47 11.98 -13.03 -0.30
CA VAL A 47 12.85 -14.17 -0.61
C VAL A 47 13.22 -14.97 0.64
N ALA A 48 13.35 -14.31 1.79
CA ALA A 48 13.70 -14.96 3.06
C ALA A 48 12.51 -15.65 3.73
N LEU A 49 11.27 -15.39 3.30
CA LEU A 49 10.08 -16.02 3.88
C LEU A 49 10.05 -17.53 3.64
N THR A 50 9.63 -18.23 4.67
CA THR A 50 9.31 -19.66 4.66
C THR A 50 7.89 -19.87 5.21
N ASP A 51 7.35 -21.07 5.08
CA ASP A 51 6.03 -21.40 5.63
C ASP A 51 5.97 -21.21 7.16
N ASP A 52 7.09 -21.36 7.86
CA ASP A 52 7.19 -21.14 9.32
C ASP A 52 6.96 -19.66 9.72
N ASP A 53 7.18 -18.73 8.80
CA ASP A 53 6.94 -17.30 9.01
C ASP A 53 5.46 -16.91 8.86
N ILE A 54 4.63 -17.84 8.41
CA ILE A 54 3.20 -17.64 8.18
C ILE A 54 2.41 -18.40 9.24
N ARG A 55 1.81 -17.66 10.16
CA ARG A 55 1.10 -18.22 11.31
C ARG A 55 -0.10 -17.33 11.67
N ASP A 56 -1.19 -17.94 12.06
CA ASP A 56 -2.40 -17.26 12.57
C ASP A 56 -2.93 -16.16 11.62
N GLY A 57 -2.90 -16.42 10.30
CA GLY A 57 -3.33 -15.46 9.29
C GLY A 57 -2.42 -14.24 9.15
N ARG A 58 -1.14 -14.35 9.54
CA ARG A 58 -0.15 -13.27 9.57
C ARG A 58 1.18 -13.70 9.00
N ILE A 59 1.88 -12.72 8.42
CA ILE A 59 3.28 -12.86 8.00
C ILE A 59 4.15 -12.22 9.08
N HIS A 60 5.06 -13.00 9.64
CA HIS A 60 6.05 -12.54 10.62
C HIS A 60 7.34 -12.17 9.88
N VAL A 61 7.55 -10.90 9.63
CA VAL A 61 8.75 -10.38 8.94
C VAL A 61 9.83 -10.15 9.96
N THR A 62 10.80 -11.05 10.05
CA THR A 62 11.88 -11.02 11.07
C THR A 62 13.28 -11.03 10.46
N LYS A 63 13.38 -11.37 9.17
CA LYS A 63 14.66 -11.60 8.49
C LYS A 63 14.61 -11.13 7.02
N SER A 64 15.78 -11.01 6.46
CA SER A 64 16.00 -10.80 5.02
C SER A 64 17.10 -11.75 4.55
N VAL A 65 17.35 -11.81 3.24
CA VAL A 65 18.49 -12.59 2.69
C VAL A 65 19.86 -12.14 3.21
N HIS A 66 19.92 -10.97 3.83
CA HIS A 66 21.12 -10.41 4.47
C HIS A 66 21.23 -10.73 5.96
N GLY A 67 20.39 -11.63 6.49
CA GLY A 67 20.30 -11.98 7.90
C GLY A 67 19.11 -11.33 8.62
N GLN A 68 19.17 -11.28 9.96
CA GLN A 68 18.12 -10.61 10.74
C GLN A 68 18.06 -9.14 10.39
N THR A 69 16.84 -8.59 10.32
CA THR A 69 16.66 -7.17 10.02
C THR A 69 17.40 -6.32 11.07
N LYS A 70 18.31 -5.46 10.60
CA LYS A 70 19.22 -4.67 11.44
C LYS A 70 18.54 -3.65 12.35
N SER A 71 17.26 -3.39 12.19
CA SER A 71 16.50 -2.46 13.03
C SER A 71 15.26 -3.12 13.60
N ARG A 72 14.91 -2.77 14.85
CA ARG A 72 13.62 -3.16 15.46
C ARG A 72 12.42 -2.82 14.59
N ALA A 73 12.52 -1.78 13.80
CA ALA A 73 11.47 -1.29 12.92
C ALA A 73 11.24 -2.18 11.68
N GLY A 74 12.22 -2.99 11.29
CA GLY A 74 12.08 -3.99 10.24
C GLY A 74 11.31 -5.23 10.70
N VAL A 75 11.37 -5.56 11.98
CA VAL A 75 10.60 -6.67 12.57
C VAL A 75 9.15 -6.21 12.73
N ARG A 76 8.26 -6.88 12.03
CA ARG A 76 6.83 -6.52 12.03
C ARG A 76 5.96 -7.69 11.64
N VAL A 77 4.69 -7.53 11.88
CA VAL A 77 3.64 -8.47 11.48
C VAL A 77 2.77 -7.81 10.43
N VAL A 78 2.52 -8.52 9.34
CA VAL A 78 1.66 -8.06 8.23
C VAL A 78 0.49 -9.03 8.08
N PRO A 79 -0.75 -8.57 7.92
CA PRO A 79 -1.87 -9.46 7.68
C PRO A 79 -1.67 -10.26 6.39
N LEU A 80 -1.87 -11.57 6.44
CA LEU A 80 -1.86 -12.43 5.24
C LEU A 80 -3.22 -12.33 4.54
N VAL A 81 -3.23 -11.85 3.32
CA VAL A 81 -4.46 -11.66 2.53
C VAL A 81 -4.46 -12.40 1.19
N SER A 82 -3.39 -13.11 0.86
CA SER A 82 -3.31 -13.98 -0.31
C SER A 82 -2.40 -15.18 -0.06
N GLU A 83 -2.46 -16.17 -0.93
CA GLU A 83 -1.64 -17.39 -0.84
C GLU A 83 -0.14 -17.05 -0.94
N PHE A 84 0.64 -17.59 -0.01
CA PHE A 84 2.11 -17.51 -0.08
C PHE A 84 2.65 -18.64 -0.96
N LYS A 85 3.61 -18.30 -1.80
CA LYS A 85 4.46 -19.23 -2.53
C LYS A 85 5.92 -18.82 -2.39
N PRO A 86 6.86 -19.75 -2.17
CA PRO A 86 8.28 -19.42 -2.07
C PRO A 86 8.76 -18.62 -3.26
N PHE A 87 9.52 -17.56 -2.99
CA PHE A 87 10.04 -16.67 -4.02
C PHE A 87 11.28 -17.24 -4.70
N PRO A 88 11.50 -16.94 -5.99
CA PRO A 88 12.76 -17.26 -6.63
C PRO A 88 13.91 -16.48 -5.97
N THR A 89 15.09 -17.07 -5.94
CA THR A 89 16.26 -16.47 -5.26
C THR A 89 16.81 -15.22 -5.97
N THR A 90 16.48 -15.03 -7.24
CA THR A 90 16.93 -13.90 -8.03
C THR A 90 15.78 -13.02 -8.52
N ARG A 91 16.03 -11.72 -8.63
CA ARG A 91 15.04 -10.72 -9.09
C ARG A 91 14.74 -10.82 -10.59
N ARG A 92 15.64 -11.39 -11.37
CA ARG A 92 15.61 -11.36 -12.84
C ARG A 92 14.28 -11.83 -13.43
N PRO A 93 13.70 -12.95 -12.99
CA PRO A 93 12.44 -13.44 -13.56
C PRO A 93 11.28 -12.47 -13.35
N LEU A 94 11.14 -11.88 -12.15
CA LEU A 94 10.10 -10.92 -11.86
C LEU A 94 10.31 -9.60 -12.61
N ARG A 95 11.54 -9.11 -12.67
CA ARG A 95 11.88 -7.92 -13.46
C ARG A 95 11.47 -8.08 -14.91
N LYS A 96 11.76 -9.24 -15.52
CA LYS A 96 11.41 -9.53 -16.91
C LYS A 96 9.92 -9.39 -17.19
N VAL A 97 9.06 -9.83 -16.28
CA VAL A 97 7.60 -9.75 -16.48
C VAL A 97 7.01 -8.40 -16.05
N LEU A 98 7.70 -7.62 -15.24
CA LEU A 98 7.26 -6.28 -14.81
C LEU A 98 7.65 -5.16 -15.79
N THR A 99 8.83 -5.28 -16.42
CA THR A 99 9.37 -4.25 -17.33
C THR A 99 8.41 -3.86 -18.45
N PRO A 100 7.69 -4.78 -19.14
CA PRO A 100 6.73 -4.39 -20.17
C PRO A 100 5.56 -3.53 -19.65
N HIS A 101 5.30 -3.58 -18.35
CA HIS A 101 4.26 -2.78 -17.70
C HIS A 101 4.78 -1.45 -17.14
N GLY A 102 6.05 -1.13 -17.34
CA GLY A 102 6.66 0.12 -16.86
C GLY A 102 6.82 0.20 -15.35
N ILE A 103 6.78 -0.93 -14.63
CA ILE A 103 6.88 -0.99 -13.17
C ILE A 103 8.05 -1.86 -12.70
N THR A 104 8.41 -1.67 -11.44
CA THR A 104 9.51 -2.39 -10.79
C THR A 104 9.01 -3.19 -9.59
N ILE A 105 9.83 -4.10 -9.08
CA ILE A 105 9.55 -4.83 -7.84
C ILE A 105 9.31 -3.83 -6.69
N HIS A 106 10.13 -2.78 -6.59
CA HIS A 106 9.98 -1.76 -5.55
C HIS A 106 8.68 -0.97 -5.67
N SER A 107 8.21 -0.70 -6.90
CA SER A 107 6.95 0.00 -7.11
C SER A 107 5.71 -0.75 -6.62
N LEU A 108 5.81 -2.07 -6.40
CA LEU A 108 4.74 -2.87 -5.79
C LEU A 108 4.51 -2.49 -4.31
N ARG A 109 5.52 -1.99 -3.62
CA ARG A 109 5.35 -1.40 -2.27
C ARG A 109 4.57 -0.08 -2.33
N HIS A 110 4.73 0.70 -3.39
CA HIS A 110 3.92 1.89 -3.62
C HIS A 110 2.45 1.50 -3.88
N THR A 111 2.21 0.43 -4.62
CA THR A 111 0.87 -0.15 -4.82
C THR A 111 0.23 -0.47 -3.46
N TYR A 112 0.96 -1.14 -2.57
CA TYR A 112 0.47 -1.47 -1.23
C TYR A 112 0.16 -0.23 -0.39
N ALA A 113 1.09 0.74 -0.34
CA ALA A 113 0.87 1.98 0.38
C ALA A 113 -0.35 2.76 -0.13
N TYR A 114 -0.53 2.81 -1.46
CA TYR A 114 -1.70 3.44 -2.08
C TYR A 114 -3.00 2.68 -1.75
N LEU A 115 -2.97 1.35 -1.77
CA LEU A 115 -4.11 0.52 -1.37
C LEU A 115 -4.51 0.79 0.08
N LEU A 116 -3.56 0.83 1.01
CA LEU A 116 -3.82 1.16 2.41
C LEU A 116 -4.46 2.53 2.57
N LYS A 117 -3.93 3.55 1.88
CA LYS A 117 -4.51 4.90 1.88
C LYS A 117 -5.94 4.89 1.34
N SER A 118 -6.18 4.24 0.21
CA SER A 118 -7.50 4.18 -0.44
C SER A 118 -8.55 3.46 0.41
N LYS A 119 -8.12 2.60 1.33
CA LYS A 119 -8.98 1.91 2.30
C LYS A 119 -9.08 2.62 3.65
N GLY A 120 -8.57 3.84 3.76
CA GLY A 120 -8.66 4.64 4.97
C GLY A 120 -7.76 4.18 6.12
N VAL A 121 -6.73 3.40 5.83
CA VAL A 121 -5.75 2.98 6.86
C VAL A 121 -4.95 4.19 7.29
N HIS A 122 -4.85 4.42 8.59
CA HIS A 122 -4.11 5.54 9.15
C HIS A 122 -2.62 5.48 8.76
N VAL A 123 -2.02 6.64 8.51
CA VAL A 123 -0.62 6.75 8.05
C VAL A 123 0.37 6.05 8.99
N THR A 124 0.18 6.12 10.29
CA THR A 124 1.05 5.46 11.28
C THR A 124 0.96 3.92 11.20
N THR A 125 -0.23 3.39 10.95
CA THR A 125 -0.42 1.95 10.73
C THR A 125 0.25 1.52 9.43
N ALA A 126 0.08 2.28 8.35
CA ALA A 126 0.73 2.01 7.08
C ALA A 126 2.27 2.02 7.21
N GLN A 127 2.84 2.99 7.94
CA GLN A 127 4.27 3.04 8.23
C GLN A 127 4.76 1.78 8.97
N ARG A 128 4.01 1.30 9.93
CA ARG A 128 4.34 0.05 10.65
C ARG A 128 4.30 -1.16 9.74
N LEU A 129 3.28 -1.28 8.89
CA LEU A 129 3.12 -2.39 7.95
C LEU A 129 4.22 -2.42 6.89
N LEU A 130 4.67 -1.25 6.43
CA LEU A 130 5.77 -1.12 5.45
C LEU A 130 7.16 -1.22 6.07
N GLY A 131 7.28 -1.03 7.40
CA GLY A 131 8.56 -0.95 8.11
C GLY A 131 9.15 0.47 8.08
N HIS A 132 9.64 0.95 9.23
CA HIS A 132 10.07 2.34 9.44
C HIS A 132 11.30 2.80 8.63
N SER A 133 12.06 1.90 8.02
CA SER A 133 13.23 2.29 7.23
C SER A 133 12.87 2.92 5.87
N ASP A 134 11.58 3.07 5.57
CA ASP A 134 11.14 3.70 4.32
C ASP A 134 9.95 4.65 4.52
N PRO A 135 10.08 5.70 5.38
CA PRO A 135 9.02 6.67 5.61
C PRO A 135 8.69 7.47 4.35
N LYS A 136 9.63 7.57 3.40
CA LYS A 136 9.46 8.36 2.18
C LYS A 136 8.33 7.86 1.30
N ILE A 137 8.17 6.54 1.14
CA ILE A 137 7.08 5.97 0.33
C ILE A 137 5.73 6.33 0.94
N THR A 138 5.56 6.09 2.23
CA THR A 138 4.30 6.35 2.93
C THR A 138 3.96 7.85 2.88
N LEU A 139 4.92 8.71 3.18
CA LEU A 139 4.73 10.16 3.15
C LEU A 139 4.37 10.65 1.74
N ALA A 140 5.09 10.22 0.71
CA ALA A 140 4.83 10.63 -0.66
C ALA A 140 3.41 10.28 -1.14
N ILE A 141 2.88 9.13 -0.70
CA ILE A 141 1.53 8.69 -1.06
C ILE A 141 0.46 9.36 -0.18
N TYR A 142 0.67 9.42 1.13
CA TYR A 142 -0.33 9.94 2.07
C TYR A 142 -0.44 11.48 2.08
N THR A 143 0.60 12.20 1.68
CA THR A 143 0.56 13.66 1.57
C THR A 143 -0.03 14.15 0.25
N GLN A 144 -0.22 13.29 -0.72
CA GLN A 144 -0.89 13.64 -1.97
C GLN A 144 -2.40 13.73 -1.71
N VAL A 145 -2.90 14.94 -1.52
CA VAL A 145 -4.33 15.22 -1.39
C VAL A 145 -4.91 15.47 -2.79
N LEU A 146 -5.91 14.70 -3.17
CA LEU A 146 -6.65 14.89 -4.42
C LEU A 146 -7.85 15.82 -4.16
N ASP A 147 -8.23 16.63 -5.15
CA ASP A 147 -9.41 17.51 -5.06
C ASP A 147 -10.68 16.70 -4.75
N THR A 148 -10.78 15.49 -5.31
CA THR A 148 -11.87 14.56 -5.01
C THR A 148 -11.94 14.18 -3.53
N GLU A 149 -10.80 13.99 -2.85
CA GLU A 149 -10.76 13.68 -1.42
C GLU A 149 -11.24 14.86 -0.56
N ILE A 150 -10.98 16.09 -1.01
CA ILE A 150 -11.49 17.30 -0.35
C ILE A 150 -13.01 17.35 -0.45
N ASP A 151 -13.55 17.12 -1.63
CA ASP A 151 -15.00 17.13 -1.87
C ASP A 151 -15.71 16.04 -1.09
N GLU A 152 -15.20 14.80 -1.15
CA GLU A 152 -15.72 13.65 -0.40
C GLU A 152 -15.69 13.89 1.12
N THR A 153 -14.60 14.47 1.61
CA THR A 153 -14.48 14.83 3.03
C THR A 153 -15.51 15.90 3.39
N GLY A 154 -15.72 16.89 2.55
CA GLY A 154 -16.73 17.91 2.75
C GLY A 154 -18.15 17.33 2.81
N GLU A 155 -18.49 16.41 1.92
CA GLU A 155 -19.79 15.72 1.92
C GLU A 155 -19.97 14.88 3.17
N MET A 156 -18.96 14.11 3.57
CA MET A 156 -18.98 13.30 4.80
C MET A 156 -19.24 14.17 6.03
N LEU A 157 -18.55 15.29 6.17
CA LEU A 157 -18.71 16.20 7.29
C LEU A 157 -20.09 16.88 7.29
N ARG A 158 -20.58 17.31 6.14
CA ARG A 158 -21.93 17.88 6.02
C ARG A 158 -23.02 16.88 6.39
N SER A 159 -22.89 15.63 5.95
CA SER A 159 -23.81 14.55 6.30
C SER A 159 -23.80 14.28 7.81
N PHE A 160 -22.62 14.23 8.44
CA PHE A 160 -22.47 14.04 9.87
C PHE A 160 -23.15 15.19 10.66
N ILE A 161 -22.87 16.44 10.32
CA ILE A 161 -23.45 17.61 10.97
C ILE A 161 -24.96 17.68 10.75
N GLY A 162 -25.45 17.33 9.56
CA GLY A 162 -26.87 17.25 9.25
C GLY A 162 -27.60 16.21 10.10
N ASN A 163 -27.02 15.05 10.29
CA ASN A 163 -27.55 14.01 11.14
C ASN A 163 -27.57 14.41 12.63
N GLU A 164 -26.54 15.08 13.12
CA GLU A 164 -26.53 15.61 14.50
C GLU A 164 -27.65 16.63 14.73
N LYS A 165 -27.82 17.57 13.82
CA LYS A 165 -28.90 18.56 13.91
C LYS A 165 -30.28 17.90 13.92
N ALA A 166 -30.52 16.87 13.12
CA ALA A 166 -31.75 16.12 13.10
C ALA A 166 -31.99 15.37 14.44
N VAL A 167 -30.95 14.78 15.03
CA VAL A 167 -31.02 14.10 16.34
C VAL A 167 -31.33 15.08 17.47
N ILE A 168 -30.71 16.26 17.46
CA ILE A 168 -30.93 17.31 18.46
C ILE A 168 -32.35 17.85 18.34
N ALA A 169 -32.83 18.12 17.13
CA ALA A 169 -34.20 18.56 16.90
C ALA A 169 -35.26 17.54 17.42
N HIS A 170 -34.98 16.25 17.30
CA HIS A 170 -35.85 15.18 17.78
C HIS A 170 -35.86 15.05 19.32
N LYS A 171 -34.78 15.44 20.00
CA LYS A 171 -34.67 15.42 21.46
C LYS A 171 -35.32 16.63 22.14
N VAL A 172 -35.60 17.70 21.42
CA VAL A 172 -36.20 18.95 21.92
C VAL A 172 -37.73 19.01 21.69
N ALA A 173 -38.21 18.12 20.85
CA ALA A 173 -39.67 17.94 20.65
C ALA A 173 -40.21 16.90 21.59
#